data_89d31d9281234ed2df8e4e88bc999962
#
_entry.id   89d31d9281234ed2df8e4e88bc999962
#
_cell.length_a   1.000
_cell.length_b   1.000
_cell.length_c   1.000
_cell.angle_alpha   90.00
_cell.angle_beta   90.00
_cell.angle_gamma   90.00
#
_symmetry.space_group_name_H-M   'P 1'
#
loop_
_entity.id
_entity.type
_entity.pdbx_description
1 polymer ?
#
loop_
_entity_poly.entity_id
_entity_poly.type
_entity_poly.pdbx_seq_one_letter_code
_entity_poly.pdbx_strand_id
1 'polypeptide(L)'
;IANMLEGKAPLSIRHAVFLAEWAYLDGNLDYEKDFCEPIKKGADYLRRLIAVNHWEKYKTAKQIALCNFFFYPCSGNGQKPFEYDFSNEFPEDDWRYQLVSRTIKIHKGQCHSLPWTFKLYAEELGANVSLAHAPRHCFIMYKDEDNLFPENWVNVEITAQQYQPTWAIKEHFAISD
;
A
#
# COMPACT_ATOMS: atom_id res chain seq x y z
N ILE A 1 -9.37 16.54 -9.59
CA ILE A 1 -8.17 16.92 -8.81
C ILE A 1 -8.24 18.41 -8.43
N ALA A 2 -8.41 19.33 -9.37
CA ALA A 2 -8.42 20.78 -9.09
C ALA A 2 -9.39 21.14 -7.93
N ASN A 3 -10.63 20.66 -7.97
CA ASN A 3 -11.62 20.92 -6.90
C ASN A 3 -11.15 20.38 -5.51
N MET A 4 -10.40 19.27 -5.48
CA MET A 4 -9.83 18.74 -4.23
C MET A 4 -8.72 19.65 -3.71
N LEU A 5 -7.83 20.12 -4.60
CA LEU A 5 -6.73 21.02 -4.25
C LEU A 5 -7.23 22.41 -3.81
N GLU A 6 -8.33 22.87 -4.37
CA GLU A 6 -9.00 24.14 -4.01
C GLU A 6 -9.91 24.02 -2.78
N GLY A 7 -10.02 22.85 -2.17
CA GLY A 7 -10.90 22.60 -1.01
C GLY A 7 -12.40 22.59 -1.33
N LYS A 8 -12.77 22.55 -2.62
CA LYS A 8 -14.17 22.49 -3.08
C LYS A 8 -14.75 21.08 -3.05
N ALA A 9 -13.91 20.07 -2.91
CA ALA A 9 -14.26 18.66 -2.74
C ALA A 9 -13.36 18.01 -1.68
N PRO A 10 -13.82 16.97 -0.96
CA PRO A 10 -12.98 16.22 -0.03
C PRO A 10 -11.75 15.65 -0.72
N LEU A 11 -10.60 15.76 -0.06
CA LEU A 11 -9.36 15.15 -0.56
C LEU A 11 -9.49 13.62 -0.47
N SER A 12 -9.30 12.94 -1.60
CA SER A 12 -9.28 11.48 -1.69
C SER A 12 -8.06 11.05 -2.50
N ILE A 13 -7.10 10.43 -1.83
CA ILE A 13 -5.89 9.91 -2.48
C ILE A 13 -6.28 8.84 -3.51
N ARG A 14 -7.19 7.92 -3.15
CA ARG A 14 -7.69 6.90 -4.07
C ARG A 14 -8.26 7.51 -5.36
N HIS A 15 -9.08 8.55 -5.23
CA HIS A 15 -9.66 9.20 -6.41
C HIS A 15 -8.59 9.94 -7.24
N ALA A 16 -7.59 10.55 -6.59
CA ALA A 16 -6.51 11.23 -7.30
C ALA A 16 -5.63 10.23 -8.08
N VAL A 17 -5.28 9.09 -7.47
CA VAL A 17 -4.56 8.00 -8.15
C VAL A 17 -5.36 7.47 -9.34
N PHE A 18 -6.65 7.17 -9.12
CA PHE A 18 -7.54 6.74 -10.19
C PHE A 18 -7.54 7.71 -11.37
N LEU A 19 -7.73 9.01 -11.12
CA LEU A 19 -7.81 10.01 -12.20
C LEU A 19 -6.50 10.12 -12.99
N ALA A 20 -5.36 9.96 -12.33
CA ALA A 20 -4.06 9.96 -13.01
C ALA A 20 -3.92 8.73 -13.93
N GLU A 21 -4.28 7.54 -13.42
CA GLU A 21 -4.20 6.31 -14.19
C GLU A 21 -5.29 6.24 -15.28
N TRP A 22 -6.49 6.72 -14.99
CA TRP A 22 -7.56 6.84 -15.98
C TRP A 22 -7.17 7.69 -17.18
N ALA A 23 -6.51 8.83 -16.92
CA ALA A 23 -5.99 9.69 -17.99
C ALA A 23 -4.86 9.00 -18.77
N TYR A 24 -3.96 8.28 -18.10
CA TYR A 24 -2.87 7.53 -18.74
C TYR A 24 -3.38 6.37 -19.62
N LEU A 25 -4.49 5.75 -19.23
CA LEU A 25 -5.11 4.62 -19.93
C LEU A 25 -6.22 5.04 -20.91
N ASP A 26 -6.25 6.30 -21.35
CA ASP A 26 -7.23 6.85 -22.28
C ASP A 26 -8.69 6.57 -21.89
N GLY A 27 -8.98 6.64 -20.59
CA GLY A 27 -10.32 6.41 -20.05
C GLY A 27 -10.71 4.94 -19.85
N ASN A 28 -9.83 3.99 -20.10
CA ASN A 28 -10.09 2.55 -19.99
C ASN A 28 -9.87 2.02 -18.57
N LEU A 29 -10.49 2.67 -17.58
CA LEU A 29 -10.42 2.28 -16.18
C LEU A 29 -11.74 2.62 -15.48
N ASP A 30 -12.27 1.72 -14.69
CA ASP A 30 -13.51 1.90 -13.92
C ASP A 30 -13.19 2.13 -12.44
N TYR A 31 -13.64 3.28 -11.89
CA TYR A 31 -13.32 3.66 -10.52
C TYR A 31 -13.89 2.67 -9.48
N GLU A 32 -15.15 2.25 -9.69
CA GLU A 32 -15.79 1.35 -8.74
C GLU A 32 -15.19 -0.04 -8.82
N LYS A 33 -15.11 -0.59 -10.03
CA LYS A 33 -14.68 -1.97 -10.27
C LYS A 33 -13.20 -2.20 -10.05
N ASP A 34 -12.35 -1.27 -10.50
CA ASP A 34 -10.89 -1.46 -10.50
C ASP A 34 -10.22 -0.94 -9.22
N PHE A 35 -10.90 -0.07 -8.44
CA PHE A 35 -10.39 0.49 -7.20
C PHE A 35 -11.29 0.24 -5.99
N CYS A 36 -12.56 0.70 -6.02
CA CYS A 36 -13.38 0.72 -4.80
C CYS A 36 -13.75 -0.68 -4.31
N GLU A 37 -14.29 -1.52 -5.19
CA GLU A 37 -14.73 -2.87 -4.81
C GLU A 37 -13.60 -3.75 -4.26
N PRO A 38 -12.43 -3.91 -4.94
CA PRO A 38 -11.37 -4.76 -4.43
C PRO A 38 -10.76 -4.24 -3.13
N ILE A 39 -10.56 -2.93 -2.99
CA ILE A 39 -10.03 -2.32 -1.77
C ILE A 39 -11.00 -2.51 -0.60
N LYS A 40 -12.30 -2.24 -0.82
CA LYS A 40 -13.33 -2.45 0.20
C LYS A 40 -13.42 -3.91 0.63
N LYS A 41 -13.43 -4.84 -0.32
CA LYS A 41 -13.46 -6.28 -0.04
C LYS A 41 -12.28 -6.72 0.83
N GLY A 42 -11.07 -6.26 0.52
CA GLY A 42 -9.88 -6.54 1.32
C GLY A 42 -9.95 -5.91 2.71
N ALA A 43 -10.38 -4.66 2.82
CA ALA A 43 -10.56 -4.00 4.11
C ALA A 43 -11.62 -4.69 4.99
N ASP A 44 -12.72 -5.15 4.41
CA ASP A 44 -13.75 -5.91 5.13
C ASP A 44 -13.23 -7.27 5.61
N TYR A 45 -12.39 -7.92 4.82
CA TYR A 45 -11.68 -9.13 5.27
C TYR A 45 -10.77 -8.82 6.47
N LEU A 46 -9.99 -7.74 6.40
CA LEU A 46 -9.08 -7.33 7.46
C LEU A 46 -9.81 -6.95 8.75
N ARG A 47 -10.96 -6.27 8.67
CA ARG A 47 -11.81 -5.98 9.83
C ARG A 47 -12.26 -7.27 10.52
N ARG A 48 -12.71 -8.26 9.74
CA ARG A 48 -13.08 -9.59 10.28
C ARG A 48 -11.88 -10.32 10.88
N LEU A 49 -10.72 -10.28 10.22
CA LEU A 49 -9.49 -10.92 10.74
C LEU A 49 -9.09 -10.34 12.10
N ILE A 50 -9.13 -9.02 12.24
CA ILE A 50 -8.83 -8.34 13.51
C ILE A 50 -9.82 -8.77 14.60
N ALA A 51 -11.12 -8.80 14.30
CA ALA A 51 -12.17 -9.18 15.24
C ALA A 51 -12.04 -10.65 15.70
N VAL A 52 -11.87 -11.59 14.77
CA VAL A 52 -11.74 -13.02 15.07
C VAL A 52 -10.51 -13.32 15.95
N ASN A 53 -9.44 -12.59 15.75
CA ASN A 53 -8.20 -12.77 16.52
C ASN A 53 -8.14 -11.91 17.79
N HIS A 54 -9.18 -11.14 18.11
CA HIS A 54 -9.23 -10.22 19.25
C HIS A 54 -8.07 -9.24 19.30
N TRP A 55 -7.67 -8.71 18.12
CA TRP A 55 -6.56 -7.77 17.99
C TRP A 55 -6.97 -6.31 18.25
N GLU A 56 -8.25 -6.01 18.43
CA GLU A 56 -8.76 -4.64 18.67
C GLU A 56 -8.13 -3.97 19.90
N LYS A 57 -7.60 -4.77 20.81
CA LYS A 57 -6.86 -4.28 21.99
C LYS A 57 -5.53 -3.60 21.65
N TYR A 58 -4.96 -3.85 20.45
CA TYR A 58 -3.72 -3.27 20.02
C TYR A 58 -3.99 -2.07 19.11
N LYS A 59 -3.29 -0.97 19.33
CA LYS A 59 -3.41 0.26 18.53
C LYS A 59 -2.89 0.07 17.11
N THR A 60 -1.89 -0.80 16.93
CA THR A 60 -1.25 -1.15 15.65
C THR A 60 -1.87 -2.37 14.96
N ALA A 61 -3.00 -2.88 15.47
CA ALA A 61 -3.66 -4.07 14.91
C ALA A 61 -3.94 -3.96 13.40
N LYS A 62 -4.37 -2.79 12.94
CA LYS A 62 -4.69 -2.56 11.53
C LYS A 62 -3.45 -2.61 10.64
N GLN A 63 -2.34 -2.04 11.10
CA GLN A 63 -1.06 -2.05 10.38
C GLN A 63 -0.50 -3.47 10.27
N ILE A 64 -0.52 -4.23 11.37
CA ILE A 64 -0.08 -5.63 11.40
C ILE A 64 -0.98 -6.49 10.50
N ALA A 65 -2.29 -6.31 10.55
CA ALA A 65 -3.22 -7.04 9.70
C ALA A 65 -2.98 -6.75 8.20
N LEU A 66 -2.69 -5.48 7.86
CA LEU A 66 -2.31 -5.09 6.50
C LEU A 66 -1.00 -5.75 6.06
N CYS A 67 0.04 -5.73 6.89
CA CYS A 67 1.30 -6.43 6.58
C CYS A 67 1.07 -7.92 6.34
N ASN A 68 0.28 -8.58 7.17
CA ASN A 68 -0.07 -9.99 6.98
C ASN A 68 -0.83 -10.23 5.66
N PHE A 69 -1.76 -9.36 5.31
CA PHE A 69 -2.52 -9.45 4.07
C PHE A 69 -1.65 -9.26 2.82
N PHE A 70 -0.65 -8.38 2.91
CA PHE A 70 0.26 -8.13 1.79
C PHE A 70 1.35 -9.20 1.69
N PHE A 71 1.85 -9.73 2.82
CA PHE A 71 3.03 -10.60 2.84
C PHE A 71 2.71 -12.09 2.74
N TYR A 72 1.51 -12.51 3.20
CA TYR A 72 1.21 -13.94 3.31
C TYR A 72 -0.05 -14.33 2.55
N PRO A 73 -0.10 -15.56 2.01
CA PRO A 73 -1.30 -16.11 1.40
C PRO A 73 -2.45 -16.16 2.42
N CYS A 74 -3.61 -15.68 2.04
CA CYS A 74 -4.83 -15.75 2.85
C CYS A 74 -6.08 -15.73 1.96
N SER A 75 -7.23 -16.07 2.51
CA SER A 75 -8.48 -16.06 1.73
C SER A 75 -8.89 -14.66 1.25
N GLY A 76 -8.48 -13.61 1.96
CA GLY A 76 -8.77 -12.23 1.62
C GLY A 76 -8.03 -11.74 0.37
N ASN A 77 -6.83 -12.25 0.13
CA ASN A 77 -6.02 -11.93 -1.05
C ASN A 77 -6.03 -13.06 -2.11
N GLY A 78 -6.99 -14.01 -2.01
CA GLY A 78 -7.13 -15.12 -2.96
C GLY A 78 -5.94 -16.08 -2.95
N GLN A 79 -5.26 -16.26 -1.80
CA GLN A 79 -4.04 -17.06 -1.62
C GLN A 79 -2.83 -16.53 -2.43
N LYS A 80 -2.85 -15.25 -2.81
CA LYS A 80 -1.78 -14.59 -3.56
C LYS A 80 -1.35 -13.33 -2.83
N PRO A 81 -0.21 -13.35 -2.11
CA PRO A 81 0.35 -12.15 -1.49
C PRO A 81 0.74 -11.12 -2.56
N PHE A 82 0.97 -9.89 -2.11
CA PHE A 82 1.52 -8.85 -2.97
C PHE A 82 3.04 -9.01 -3.05
N GLU A 83 3.60 -9.02 -4.25
CA GLU A 83 5.01 -9.28 -4.47
C GLU A 83 5.61 -8.34 -5.54
N TYR A 84 6.93 -8.21 -5.54
CA TYR A 84 7.62 -7.44 -6.58
C TYR A 84 7.45 -8.09 -7.95
N ASP A 85 7.18 -7.27 -8.95
CA ASP A 85 6.99 -7.74 -10.34
C ASP A 85 8.34 -7.83 -11.06
N PHE A 86 8.85 -9.04 -11.20
CA PHE A 86 10.04 -9.38 -11.99
C PHE A 86 9.70 -9.85 -13.41
N SER A 87 8.45 -9.72 -13.83
CA SER A 87 8.07 -10.13 -15.18
C SER A 87 8.69 -9.23 -16.25
N ASN A 88 8.88 -9.79 -17.45
CA ASN A 88 9.31 -9.04 -18.63
C ASN A 88 8.12 -8.79 -19.57
N GLU A 89 6.92 -8.57 -19.00
CA GLU A 89 5.68 -8.34 -19.76
C GLU A 89 5.76 -7.05 -20.59
N PHE A 90 6.42 -6.02 -20.05
CA PHE A 90 6.63 -4.74 -20.69
C PHE A 90 8.13 -4.37 -20.71
N PRO A 91 8.55 -3.36 -21.53
CA PRO A 91 9.88 -2.78 -21.42
C PRO A 91 10.20 -2.32 -19.99
N GLU A 92 11.47 -2.34 -19.59
CA GLU A 92 11.91 -2.10 -18.20
C GLU A 92 11.41 -0.77 -17.62
N ASP A 93 11.37 0.29 -18.43
CA ASP A 93 10.94 1.63 -18.02
C ASP A 93 9.44 1.90 -18.26
N ASP A 94 8.64 0.89 -18.52
CA ASP A 94 7.23 1.07 -18.83
C ASP A 94 6.41 1.41 -17.58
N TRP A 95 5.69 2.53 -17.64
CA TRP A 95 4.83 3.00 -16.55
C TRP A 95 3.73 2.03 -16.14
N ARG A 96 3.36 1.08 -16.98
CA ARG A 96 2.36 0.05 -16.65
C ARG A 96 2.76 -0.79 -15.44
N TYR A 97 4.06 -0.97 -15.15
CA TYR A 97 4.52 -1.60 -13.92
C TYR A 97 4.24 -0.79 -12.65
N GLN A 98 4.05 0.53 -12.80
CA GLN A 98 3.83 1.46 -11.69
C GLN A 98 2.33 1.73 -11.44
N LEU A 99 1.42 1.12 -12.20
CA LEU A 99 -0.02 1.33 -12.04
C LEU A 99 -0.53 0.60 -10.79
N VAL A 100 -1.21 1.33 -9.93
CA VAL A 100 -1.87 0.82 -8.72
C VAL A 100 -3.05 -0.08 -9.09
N SER A 101 -3.83 0.28 -10.11
CA SER A 101 -4.93 -0.55 -10.63
C SER A 101 -4.46 -1.93 -11.07
N ARG A 102 -3.31 -1.99 -11.77
CA ARG A 102 -2.68 -3.26 -12.15
C ARG A 102 -2.23 -4.03 -10.90
N THR A 103 -1.58 -3.37 -9.95
CA THR A 103 -1.12 -4.00 -8.70
C THR A 103 -2.29 -4.58 -7.89
N ILE A 104 -3.39 -3.86 -7.77
CA ILE A 104 -4.63 -4.37 -7.13
C ILE A 104 -5.12 -5.63 -7.84
N LYS A 105 -5.13 -5.65 -9.17
CA LYS A 105 -5.69 -6.73 -9.98
C LYS A 105 -4.86 -8.01 -9.96
N ILE A 106 -3.53 -7.89 -10.03
CA ILE A 106 -2.63 -9.06 -10.19
C ILE A 106 -1.77 -9.35 -8.98
N HIS A 107 -1.80 -8.51 -7.95
CA HIS A 107 -0.98 -8.56 -6.73
C HIS A 107 0.54 -8.50 -7.01
N LYS A 108 0.94 -7.91 -8.14
CA LYS A 108 2.32 -7.65 -8.49
C LYS A 108 2.53 -6.18 -8.83
N GLY A 109 3.63 -5.63 -8.37
CA GLY A 109 3.96 -4.24 -8.61
C GLY A 109 5.42 -3.93 -8.31
N GLN A 110 5.80 -2.68 -8.43
CA GLN A 110 7.15 -2.22 -8.16
C GLN A 110 7.20 -1.27 -6.95
N CYS A 111 8.37 -0.69 -6.69
CA CYS A 111 8.62 0.12 -5.49
C CYS A 111 7.71 1.36 -5.36
N HIS A 112 7.04 1.79 -6.41
CA HIS A 112 6.02 2.82 -6.36
C HIS A 112 4.62 2.25 -6.13
N SER A 113 4.16 1.36 -7.01
CA SER A 113 2.77 0.88 -6.99
C SER A 113 2.43 0.02 -5.77
N LEU A 114 3.36 -0.78 -5.24
CA LEU A 114 3.13 -1.60 -4.04
C LEU A 114 2.84 -0.75 -2.79
N PRO A 115 3.68 0.24 -2.39
CA PRO A 115 3.38 1.10 -1.24
C PRO A 115 2.12 1.95 -1.44
N TRP A 116 1.86 2.45 -2.64
CA TRP A 116 0.63 3.18 -2.92
C TRP A 116 -0.61 2.29 -2.77
N THR A 117 -0.56 1.05 -3.29
CA THR A 117 -1.64 0.07 -3.08
C THR A 117 -1.87 -0.16 -1.58
N PHE A 118 -0.81 -0.41 -0.81
CA PHE A 118 -0.89 -0.56 0.64
C PHE A 118 -1.54 0.65 1.31
N LYS A 119 -1.15 1.86 0.92
CA LYS A 119 -1.71 3.12 1.44
C LYS A 119 -3.21 3.22 1.20
N LEU A 120 -3.71 2.84 0.00
CA LEU A 120 -5.14 2.86 -0.30
C LEU A 120 -5.94 1.87 0.55
N TYR A 121 -5.42 0.66 0.77
CA TYR A 121 -6.04 -0.30 1.69
C TYR A 121 -6.02 0.20 3.14
N ALA A 122 -4.93 0.85 3.54
CA ALA A 122 -4.79 1.44 4.87
C ALA A 122 -5.82 2.55 5.11
N GLU A 123 -6.05 3.43 4.15
CA GLU A 123 -7.07 4.47 4.24
C GLU A 123 -8.48 3.89 4.37
N GLU A 124 -8.82 2.89 3.58
CA GLU A 124 -10.14 2.23 3.66
C GLU A 124 -10.33 1.51 5.01
N LEU A 125 -9.28 0.91 5.55
CA LEU A 125 -9.30 0.25 6.86
C LEU A 125 -9.29 1.27 8.03
N GLY A 126 -8.89 2.50 7.77
CA GLY A 126 -8.64 3.53 8.79
C GLY A 126 -7.37 3.24 9.59
N ALA A 127 -6.34 2.71 8.96
CA ALA A 127 -5.00 2.53 9.52
C ALA A 127 -4.14 3.76 9.27
N ASN A 128 -3.48 4.25 10.31
CA ASN A 128 -2.58 5.39 10.18
C ASN A 128 -1.21 4.92 9.68
N VAL A 129 -0.94 5.16 8.40
CA VAL A 129 0.34 4.88 7.76
C VAL A 129 0.76 6.06 6.88
N SER A 130 2.05 6.22 6.68
CA SER A 130 2.64 7.23 5.80
C SER A 130 3.43 6.56 4.68
N LEU A 131 3.39 7.19 3.50
CA LEU A 131 4.38 6.92 2.45
C LEU A 131 5.69 7.62 2.83
N ALA A 132 6.78 6.90 2.76
CA ALA A 132 8.11 7.41 2.95
C ALA A 132 8.92 7.24 1.65
N HIS A 133 9.82 8.19 1.40
CA HIS A 133 10.62 8.22 0.19
C HIS A 133 12.11 8.20 0.53
N ALA A 134 12.83 7.37 -0.20
CA ALA A 134 14.28 7.38 -0.29
C ALA A 134 14.69 7.67 -1.74
N PRO A 135 15.96 7.92 -2.05
CA PRO A 135 16.39 8.11 -3.43
C PRO A 135 15.96 6.94 -4.33
N ARG A 136 15.09 7.23 -5.31
CA ARG A 136 14.55 6.26 -6.29
C ARG A 136 13.73 5.12 -5.66
N HIS A 137 13.20 5.30 -4.45
CA HIS A 137 12.44 4.27 -3.74
C HIS A 137 11.30 4.85 -2.90
N CYS A 138 10.27 4.04 -2.66
CA CYS A 138 9.13 4.37 -1.81
C CYS A 138 8.79 3.16 -0.93
N PHE A 139 8.49 3.42 0.33
CA PHE A 139 8.11 2.40 1.31
C PHE A 139 7.06 2.95 2.28
N ILE A 140 6.57 2.11 3.19
CA ILE A 140 5.58 2.49 4.20
C ILE A 140 6.25 2.71 5.55
N MET A 141 5.75 3.72 6.27
CA MET A 141 6.07 3.92 7.69
C MET A 141 4.80 4.02 8.53
N TYR A 142 4.86 3.51 9.76
CA TYR A 142 3.86 3.78 10.77
C TYR A 142 4.48 3.88 12.16
N LYS A 143 3.80 4.59 13.09
CA LYS A 143 4.23 4.67 14.47
C LYS A 143 3.82 3.41 15.22
N ASP A 144 4.76 2.78 15.92
CA ASP A 144 4.49 1.65 16.81
C ASP A 144 3.96 2.17 18.16
N GLU A 145 2.65 2.26 18.29
CA GLU A 145 1.99 2.74 19.51
C GLU A 145 1.86 1.66 20.60
N ASP A 146 2.17 0.40 20.26
CA ASP A 146 2.13 -0.75 21.19
C ASP A 146 3.52 -1.18 21.65
N ASN A 147 4.59 -0.54 21.16
CA ASN A 147 5.99 -0.84 21.47
C ASN A 147 6.36 -2.31 21.18
N LEU A 148 5.92 -2.83 20.05
CA LEU A 148 6.20 -4.19 19.59
C LEU A 148 7.57 -4.31 18.90
N PHE A 149 8.14 -3.18 18.47
CA PHE A 149 9.43 -3.09 17.81
C PHE A 149 10.42 -2.25 18.61
N PRO A 150 11.73 -2.43 18.41
CA PRO A 150 12.76 -1.67 19.12
C PRO A 150 12.73 -0.16 18.83
N GLU A 151 12.24 0.24 17.64
CA GLU A 151 12.13 1.63 17.21
C GLU A 151 10.68 2.10 17.30
N ASN A 152 10.46 3.39 17.63
CA ASN A 152 9.12 3.97 17.68
C ASN A 152 8.42 4.04 16.30
N TRP A 153 9.19 3.95 15.23
CA TRP A 153 8.72 3.94 13.85
C TRP A 153 9.07 2.62 13.19
N VAL A 154 8.10 2.03 12.53
CA VAL A 154 8.26 0.78 11.78
C VAL A 154 8.31 1.12 10.30
N ASN A 155 9.39 0.75 9.64
CA ASN A 155 9.51 0.83 8.20
C ASN A 155 9.09 -0.52 7.61
N VAL A 156 8.16 -0.47 6.67
CA VAL A 156 7.62 -1.65 5.99
C VAL A 156 8.05 -1.62 4.54
N GLU A 157 8.95 -2.53 4.20
CA GLU A 157 9.44 -2.70 2.84
C GLU A 157 8.55 -3.71 2.11
N ILE A 158 7.56 -3.18 1.38
CA ILE A 158 6.56 -4.03 0.71
C ILE A 158 7.19 -4.85 -0.40
N THR A 159 8.18 -4.31 -1.10
CA THR A 159 8.84 -4.99 -2.22
C THR A 159 9.63 -6.22 -1.78
N ALA A 160 10.08 -6.24 -0.54
CA ALA A 160 10.80 -7.35 0.09
C ALA A 160 9.97 -8.11 1.13
N GLN A 161 8.71 -7.71 1.34
CA GLN A 161 7.78 -8.31 2.30
C GLN A 161 8.35 -8.40 3.73
N GLN A 162 9.00 -7.35 4.20
CA GLN A 162 9.68 -7.36 5.49
C GLN A 162 9.66 -6.02 6.20
N TYR A 163 9.93 -6.06 7.50
CA TYR A 163 10.22 -4.87 8.30
C TYR A 163 11.71 -4.54 8.21
N GLN A 164 12.03 -3.25 8.10
CA GLN A 164 13.41 -2.76 8.02
C GLN A 164 13.69 -1.78 9.16
N PRO A 165 14.78 -1.92 9.91
CA PRO A 165 15.18 -0.91 10.86
C PRO A 165 15.64 0.36 10.14
N THR A 166 15.48 1.51 10.79
CA THR A 166 15.79 2.81 10.18
C THR A 166 17.26 2.92 9.74
N TRP A 167 18.18 2.35 10.51
CA TRP A 167 19.61 2.35 10.14
C TRP A 167 19.87 1.58 8.81
N ALA A 168 19.17 0.47 8.58
CA ALA A 168 19.33 -0.30 7.35
C ALA A 168 18.78 0.45 6.11
N ILE A 169 17.66 1.16 6.27
CA ILE A 169 17.13 2.04 5.21
C ILE A 169 18.15 3.15 4.90
N LYS A 170 18.68 3.83 5.93
CA LYS A 170 19.68 4.90 5.75
C LYS A 170 20.94 4.40 5.05
N GLU A 171 21.48 3.27 5.48
CA GLU A 171 22.67 2.66 4.87
C GLU A 171 22.42 2.27 3.41
N HIS A 172 21.31 1.56 3.14
CA HIS A 172 20.99 1.08 1.81
C HIS A 172 20.80 2.21 0.78
N PHE A 173 20.15 3.32 1.20
CA PHE A 173 19.87 4.45 0.31
C PHE A 173 20.83 5.62 0.48
N ALA A 174 21.93 5.47 1.20
CA ALA A 174 22.95 6.50 1.46
C ALA A 174 22.34 7.81 2.01
N ILE A 175 21.38 7.70 2.95
CA ILE A 175 20.75 8.85 3.59
C ILE A 175 21.58 9.25 4.81
N SER A 176 22.12 10.49 4.80
CA SER A 176 22.78 11.08 5.97
C SER A 176 21.79 11.39 7.09
N ASP A 177 22.33 11.52 8.31
CA ASP A 177 21.57 11.98 9.48
C ASP A 177 21.16 13.45 9.35
#